data_110df3db099457a115cb63d765370117
#
_entry.id   110df3db099457a115cb63d765370117
#
_cell.length_a   1.000
_cell.length_b   1.000
_cell.length_c   1.000
_cell.angle_alpha   90.00
_cell.angle_beta   90.00
_cell.angle_gamma   90.00
#
_symmetry.space_group_name_H-M   'P 1'
#
loop_
_entity.id
_entity.type
_entity.pdbx_description
1 polymer ?
#
loop_
_entity_poly.entity_id
_entity_poly.type
_entity_poly.pdbx_seq_one_letter_code
_entity_poly.pdbx_strand_id
1 'polypeptide(L)'
;MTRYRAFLQDAAALRRRCERSQAMIWSRYVNRPLGAFITQALLRTTVSPNAVSLTGVFTTMAGAAVVLVAPTPAPALVAIAVFCLWEFSLALDNADGFLARARGTASPFGAWLDQILDFVNHTAVAGSLSVFVARALSLQAPVAALLASLVVCGSLITLFASAQRNALLGTEPALTPRSEARLRPLLLGRHLTDFGAFLALASIGLVWPKLLLVVLVASAAVNIASVGGQLLINWAARRT
;
A
#
# COMPACT_ATOMS: atom_id res chain seq x y z
N MET A 1 -29.81 -14.67 -10.11
CA MET A 1 -28.45 -15.20 -10.20
C MET A 1 -27.65 -14.72 -11.42
N THR A 2 -28.26 -14.53 -12.57
CA THR A 2 -27.60 -14.14 -13.85
C THR A 2 -26.94 -12.75 -13.83
N ARG A 3 -27.63 -11.71 -13.29
CA ARG A 3 -27.09 -10.33 -13.25
C ARG A 3 -25.87 -10.17 -12.35
N TYR A 4 -25.81 -10.86 -11.22
CA TYR A 4 -24.66 -10.82 -10.32
C TYR A 4 -23.42 -11.50 -10.95
N ARG A 5 -23.62 -12.65 -11.61
CA ARG A 5 -22.52 -13.32 -12.33
C ARG A 5 -21.96 -12.47 -13.47
N ALA A 6 -22.83 -11.81 -14.23
CA ALA A 6 -22.42 -10.89 -15.29
C ALA A 6 -21.60 -9.72 -14.71
N PHE A 7 -22.06 -9.10 -13.60
CA PHE A 7 -21.31 -8.04 -12.92
C PHE A 7 -19.91 -8.47 -12.48
N LEU A 8 -19.76 -9.67 -11.90
CA LEU A 8 -18.45 -10.20 -11.50
C LEU A 8 -17.55 -10.49 -12.70
N GLN A 9 -18.10 -10.99 -13.81
CA GLN A 9 -17.36 -11.23 -15.04
C GLN A 9 -16.87 -9.90 -15.66
N ASP A 10 -17.70 -8.87 -15.65
CA ASP A 10 -17.36 -7.52 -16.12
C ASP A 10 -16.26 -6.90 -15.26
N ALA A 11 -16.33 -7.02 -13.92
CA ALA A 11 -15.28 -6.55 -13.02
C ALA A 11 -13.95 -7.29 -13.26
N ALA A 12 -13.99 -8.60 -13.47
CA ALA A 12 -12.79 -9.39 -13.79
C ALA A 12 -12.20 -9.02 -15.16
N ALA A 13 -13.04 -8.74 -16.16
CA ALA A 13 -12.60 -8.28 -17.48
C ALA A 13 -11.99 -6.88 -17.41
N LEU A 14 -12.61 -5.97 -16.65
CA LEU A 14 -12.10 -4.63 -16.38
C LEU A 14 -10.72 -4.69 -15.73
N ARG A 15 -10.56 -5.52 -14.70
CA ARG A 15 -9.28 -5.76 -14.04
C ARG A 15 -8.21 -6.16 -15.06
N ARG A 16 -8.45 -7.18 -15.88
CA ARG A 16 -7.49 -7.65 -16.91
C ARG A 16 -7.09 -6.56 -17.89
N ARG A 17 -8.03 -5.70 -18.30
CA ARG A 17 -7.78 -4.58 -19.25
C ARG A 17 -6.99 -3.44 -18.63
N CYS A 18 -7.19 -3.16 -17.35
CA CYS A 18 -6.62 -2.00 -16.66
C CYS A 18 -5.42 -2.35 -15.76
N GLU A 19 -5.12 -3.63 -15.57
CA GLU A 19 -4.01 -4.09 -14.71
C GLU A 19 -2.68 -3.77 -15.38
N ARG A 20 -1.82 -3.02 -14.66
CA ARG A 20 -0.40 -2.87 -15.00
C ARG A 20 0.37 -4.05 -14.44
N SER A 21 1.42 -4.51 -15.15
CA SER A 21 2.22 -5.67 -14.75
C SER A 21 2.81 -5.55 -13.34
N GLN A 22 2.95 -6.68 -12.66
CA GLN A 22 3.73 -6.88 -11.43
C GLN A 22 3.13 -6.29 -10.13
N ALA A 23 1.88 -6.63 -9.80
CA ALA A 23 1.36 -6.40 -8.46
C ALA A 23 2.03 -7.31 -7.43
N MET A 24 2.25 -6.77 -6.23
CA MET A 24 2.59 -7.54 -5.04
C MET A 24 1.46 -8.53 -4.71
N ILE A 25 1.77 -9.58 -3.94
CA ILE A 25 0.85 -10.72 -3.72
C ILE A 25 -0.48 -10.26 -3.13
N TRP A 26 -0.46 -9.48 -2.03
CA TRP A 26 -1.68 -9.01 -1.38
C TRP A 26 -2.51 -8.10 -2.30
N SER A 27 -1.85 -7.12 -2.91
CA SER A 27 -2.48 -6.24 -3.88
C SER A 27 -3.13 -7.02 -5.03
N ARG A 28 -2.46 -8.06 -5.54
CA ARG A 28 -2.94 -8.88 -6.65
C ARG A 28 -4.20 -9.67 -6.31
N TYR A 29 -4.26 -10.24 -5.12
CA TYR A 29 -5.33 -11.18 -4.76
C TYR A 29 -6.44 -10.54 -3.90
N VAL A 30 -6.19 -9.41 -3.25
CA VAL A 30 -7.15 -8.73 -2.38
C VAL A 30 -7.53 -7.35 -2.93
N ASN A 31 -6.61 -6.39 -2.96
CA ASN A 31 -6.97 -4.99 -3.22
C ASN A 31 -7.43 -4.75 -4.67
N ARG A 32 -6.77 -5.33 -5.67
CA ARG A 32 -7.16 -5.14 -7.08
C ARG A 32 -8.49 -5.79 -7.46
N PRO A 33 -8.84 -7.00 -7.02
CA PRO A 33 -10.19 -7.52 -7.18
C PRO A 33 -11.27 -6.64 -6.54
N LEU A 34 -11.04 -6.16 -5.31
CA LEU A 34 -11.94 -5.23 -4.63
C LEU A 34 -12.05 -3.90 -5.37
N GLY A 35 -10.92 -3.33 -5.79
CA GLY A 35 -10.88 -2.11 -6.60
C GLY A 35 -11.63 -2.24 -7.93
N ALA A 36 -11.48 -3.37 -8.62
CA ALA A 36 -12.21 -3.63 -9.86
C ALA A 36 -13.73 -3.75 -9.62
N PHE A 37 -14.14 -4.38 -8.52
CA PHE A 37 -15.53 -4.47 -8.10
C PHE A 37 -16.12 -3.09 -7.82
N ILE A 38 -15.42 -2.25 -7.06
CA ILE A 38 -15.82 -0.86 -6.78
C ILE A 38 -15.90 -0.07 -8.07
N THR A 39 -14.89 -0.17 -8.93
CA THR A 39 -14.88 0.53 -10.23
C THR A 39 -16.09 0.16 -11.08
N GLN A 40 -16.41 -1.12 -11.17
CA GLN A 40 -17.56 -1.58 -11.94
C GLN A 40 -18.88 -0.98 -11.43
N ALA A 41 -19.03 -0.80 -10.10
CA ALA A 41 -20.16 -0.12 -9.52
C ALA A 41 -20.18 1.38 -9.87
N LEU A 42 -19.00 2.02 -9.88
CA LEU A 42 -18.86 3.46 -10.14
C LEU A 42 -18.90 3.85 -11.62
N LEU A 43 -18.70 2.93 -12.56
CA LEU A 43 -18.68 3.24 -14.00
C LEU A 43 -19.97 3.93 -14.49
N ARG A 44 -21.11 3.66 -13.86
CA ARG A 44 -22.42 4.23 -14.22
C ARG A 44 -22.76 5.49 -13.41
N THR A 45 -21.85 5.97 -12.59
CA THR A 45 -22.03 7.18 -11.78
C THR A 45 -21.24 8.36 -12.34
N THR A 46 -21.47 9.55 -11.82
CA THR A 46 -20.73 10.77 -12.15
C THR A 46 -19.54 11.01 -11.22
N VAL A 47 -19.26 10.10 -10.26
CA VAL A 47 -18.15 10.22 -9.31
C VAL A 47 -16.82 10.25 -10.05
N SER A 48 -16.00 11.28 -9.81
CA SER A 48 -14.69 11.41 -10.43
C SER A 48 -13.64 10.50 -9.78
N PRO A 49 -12.60 10.05 -10.53
CA PRO A 49 -11.48 9.30 -9.95
C PRO A 49 -10.86 10.02 -8.73
N ASN A 50 -10.62 11.33 -8.82
CA ASN A 50 -10.03 12.11 -7.73
C ASN A 50 -10.92 12.12 -6.46
N ALA A 51 -12.25 12.11 -6.62
CA ALA A 51 -13.15 11.99 -5.47
C ALA A 51 -13.02 10.61 -4.79
N VAL A 52 -12.78 9.55 -5.57
CA VAL A 52 -12.52 8.21 -5.03
C VAL A 52 -11.19 8.19 -4.25
N SER A 53 -10.11 8.77 -4.82
CA SER A 53 -8.82 8.91 -4.13
C SER A 53 -8.95 9.65 -2.81
N LEU A 54 -9.63 10.80 -2.80
CA LEU A 54 -9.85 11.58 -1.57
C LEU A 54 -10.66 10.81 -0.53
N THR A 55 -11.69 10.05 -0.96
CA THR A 55 -12.45 9.19 -0.05
C THR A 55 -11.56 8.12 0.57
N GLY A 56 -10.62 7.56 -0.19
CA GLY A 56 -9.60 6.63 0.29
C GLY A 56 -8.76 7.25 1.42
N VAL A 57 -8.24 8.45 1.20
CA VAL A 57 -7.45 9.17 2.23
C VAL A 57 -8.26 9.44 3.49
N PHE A 58 -9.49 9.93 3.37
CA PHE A 58 -10.35 10.14 4.54
C PHE A 58 -10.61 8.84 5.30
N THR A 59 -10.75 7.72 4.58
CA THR A 59 -10.91 6.40 5.19
C THR A 59 -9.65 5.96 5.93
N THR A 60 -8.45 6.21 5.37
CA THR A 60 -7.18 5.97 6.06
C THR A 60 -7.07 6.83 7.32
N MET A 61 -7.40 8.12 7.23
CA MET A 61 -7.36 9.04 8.38
C MET A 61 -8.32 8.59 9.49
N ALA A 62 -9.52 8.12 9.14
CA ALA A 62 -10.46 7.57 10.11
C ALA A 62 -9.87 6.35 10.84
N GLY A 63 -9.24 5.43 10.13
CA GLY A 63 -8.53 4.29 10.73
C GLY A 63 -7.39 4.74 11.64
N ALA A 64 -6.57 5.70 11.21
CA ALA A 64 -5.49 6.26 12.03
C ALA A 64 -6.02 6.96 13.30
N ALA A 65 -7.12 7.70 13.19
CA ALA A 65 -7.77 8.33 14.35
C ALA A 65 -8.27 7.28 15.34
N VAL A 66 -8.88 6.19 14.88
CA VAL A 66 -9.29 5.06 15.73
C VAL A 66 -8.08 4.48 16.47
N VAL A 67 -6.94 4.25 15.79
CA VAL A 67 -5.72 3.75 16.40
C VAL A 67 -5.18 4.71 17.48
N LEU A 68 -5.23 6.01 17.22
CA LEU A 68 -4.76 7.04 18.16
C LEU A 68 -5.57 7.09 19.46
N VAL A 69 -6.86 6.79 19.44
CA VAL A 69 -7.73 6.81 20.62
C VAL A 69 -7.99 5.42 21.20
N ALA A 70 -7.60 4.34 20.52
CA ALA A 70 -7.82 2.98 20.96
C ALA A 70 -7.14 2.70 22.32
N PRO A 71 -7.76 1.88 23.19
CA PRO A 71 -7.10 1.37 24.39
C PRO A 71 -5.90 0.48 24.01
N THR A 72 -4.97 0.32 24.92
CA THR A 72 -3.75 -0.47 24.73
C THR A 72 -3.64 -1.60 25.75
N PRO A 73 -3.71 -2.88 25.36
CA PRO A 73 -3.93 -3.40 24.00
C PRO A 73 -5.33 -3.11 23.46
N ALA A 74 -5.47 -3.07 22.15
CA ALA A 74 -6.77 -2.84 21.52
C ALA A 74 -7.66 -4.10 21.57
N PRO A 75 -8.98 -3.98 21.77
CA PRO A 75 -9.90 -5.09 21.56
C PRO A 75 -9.88 -5.60 20.12
N ALA A 76 -10.10 -6.89 19.93
CA ALA A 76 -10.08 -7.50 18.59
C ALA A 76 -11.06 -6.82 17.60
N LEU A 77 -12.23 -6.38 18.08
CA LEU A 77 -13.20 -5.66 17.25
C LEU A 77 -12.62 -4.34 16.70
N VAL A 78 -11.85 -3.60 17.51
CA VAL A 78 -11.17 -2.37 17.07
C VAL A 78 -10.11 -2.70 16.00
N ALA A 79 -9.32 -3.74 16.22
CA ALA A 79 -8.32 -4.20 15.25
C ALA A 79 -8.96 -4.60 13.91
N ILE A 80 -10.08 -5.33 13.93
CA ILE A 80 -10.85 -5.69 12.73
C ILE A 80 -11.40 -4.43 12.04
N ALA A 81 -11.97 -3.48 12.78
CA ALA A 81 -12.51 -2.25 12.23
C ALA A 81 -11.40 -1.43 11.53
N VAL A 82 -10.24 -1.28 12.16
CA VAL A 82 -9.08 -0.60 11.58
C VAL A 82 -8.60 -1.32 10.31
N PHE A 83 -8.48 -2.64 10.35
CA PHE A 83 -8.14 -3.45 9.18
C PHE A 83 -9.11 -3.21 8.01
N CYS A 84 -10.40 -3.27 8.27
CA CYS A 84 -11.44 -3.05 7.25
C CYS A 84 -11.37 -1.62 6.66
N LEU A 85 -11.15 -0.60 7.49
CA LEU A 85 -11.00 0.78 7.01
C LEU A 85 -9.80 0.92 6.10
N TRP A 86 -8.64 0.42 6.50
CA TRP A 86 -7.41 0.53 5.72
C TRP A 86 -7.44 -0.31 4.43
N GLU A 87 -7.97 -1.54 4.49
CA GLU A 87 -8.15 -2.36 3.28
C GLU A 87 -9.15 -1.74 2.29
N PHE A 88 -10.23 -1.15 2.81
CA PHE A 88 -11.17 -0.43 1.96
C PHE A 88 -10.53 0.80 1.32
N SER A 89 -9.69 1.54 2.04
CA SER A 89 -8.90 2.65 1.48
C SER A 89 -7.99 2.16 0.33
N LEU A 90 -7.25 1.06 0.50
CA LEU A 90 -6.41 0.48 -0.57
C LEU A 90 -7.23 -0.01 -1.76
N ALA A 91 -8.45 -0.50 -1.52
CA ALA A 91 -9.35 -0.88 -2.59
C ALA A 91 -9.84 0.34 -3.38
N LEU A 92 -10.11 1.47 -2.70
CA LEU A 92 -10.48 2.75 -3.33
C LEU A 92 -9.33 3.32 -4.16
N ASP A 93 -8.10 3.27 -3.66
CA ASP A 93 -6.87 3.65 -4.37
C ASP A 93 -6.71 2.87 -5.69
N ASN A 94 -6.90 1.56 -5.67
CA ASN A 94 -6.91 0.78 -6.91
C ASN A 94 -8.10 1.13 -7.83
N ALA A 95 -9.25 1.46 -7.24
CA ALA A 95 -10.47 1.75 -7.99
C ALA A 95 -10.37 3.08 -8.75
N ASP A 96 -9.75 4.13 -8.20
CA ASP A 96 -9.61 5.42 -8.87
C ASP A 96 -8.76 5.30 -10.14
N GLY A 97 -7.63 4.60 -10.06
CA GLY A 97 -6.80 4.33 -11.22
C GLY A 97 -7.49 3.45 -12.27
N PHE A 98 -8.27 2.45 -11.87
CA PHE A 98 -9.08 1.67 -12.80
C PHE A 98 -10.19 2.52 -13.44
N LEU A 99 -10.86 3.36 -12.66
CA LEU A 99 -11.92 4.25 -13.11
C LEU A 99 -11.40 5.29 -14.11
N ALA A 100 -10.25 5.92 -13.80
CA ALA A 100 -9.60 6.88 -14.68
C ALA A 100 -9.23 6.25 -16.04
N ARG A 101 -8.65 5.05 -16.03
CA ARG A 101 -8.30 4.32 -17.25
C ARG A 101 -9.51 3.85 -18.03
N ALA A 102 -10.53 3.35 -17.36
CA ALA A 102 -11.76 2.88 -18.00
C ALA A 102 -12.56 3.99 -18.68
N ARG A 103 -12.51 5.21 -18.12
CA ARG A 103 -13.14 6.41 -18.70
C ARG A 103 -12.28 7.20 -19.67
N GLY A 104 -11.00 6.83 -19.84
CA GLY A 104 -10.05 7.60 -20.65
C GLY A 104 -9.70 8.97 -20.07
N THR A 105 -9.84 9.17 -18.75
CA THR A 105 -9.57 10.43 -18.03
C THR A 105 -8.25 10.42 -17.24
N ALA A 106 -7.41 9.41 -17.47
CA ALA A 106 -6.10 9.34 -16.84
C ALA A 106 -5.23 10.55 -17.25
N SER A 107 -4.62 11.22 -16.28
CA SER A 107 -3.85 12.44 -16.50
C SER A 107 -2.56 12.47 -15.66
N PRO A 108 -1.55 13.27 -16.07
CA PRO A 108 -0.35 13.48 -15.26
C PRO A 108 -0.65 14.07 -13.88
N PHE A 109 -1.64 14.97 -13.80
CA PHE A 109 -2.09 15.53 -12.52
C PHE A 109 -2.70 14.45 -11.61
N GLY A 110 -3.54 13.56 -12.15
CA GLY A 110 -4.10 12.44 -11.38
C GLY A 110 -3.01 11.53 -10.83
N ALA A 111 -2.00 11.20 -11.65
CA ALA A 111 -0.88 10.38 -11.21
C ALA A 111 0.00 11.05 -10.14
N TRP A 112 0.18 12.38 -10.22
CA TRP A 112 0.88 13.16 -9.20
C TRP A 112 0.07 13.22 -7.90
N LEU A 113 -1.24 13.46 -7.99
CA LEU A 113 -2.14 13.50 -6.84
C LEU A 113 -2.13 12.16 -6.10
N ASP A 114 -2.29 11.05 -6.81
CA ASP A 114 -2.21 9.67 -6.31
C ASP A 114 -0.94 9.46 -5.48
N GLN A 115 0.22 9.86 -6.00
CA GLN A 115 1.49 9.76 -5.29
C GLN A 115 1.53 10.60 -4.01
N ILE A 116 0.99 11.82 -4.01
CA ILE A 116 0.94 12.66 -2.81
C ILE A 116 0.02 12.05 -1.76
N LEU A 117 -1.13 11.52 -2.19
CA LEU A 117 -2.08 10.88 -1.28
C LEU A 117 -1.51 9.59 -0.68
N ASP A 118 -0.70 8.85 -1.42
CA ASP A 118 0.07 7.71 -0.91
C ASP A 118 1.02 8.12 0.22
N PHE A 119 1.78 9.21 0.06
CA PHE A 119 2.64 9.72 1.12
C PHE A 119 1.85 10.09 2.39
N VAL A 120 0.69 10.72 2.22
CA VAL A 120 -0.21 11.07 3.33
C VAL A 120 -0.71 9.80 4.02
N ASN A 121 -1.18 8.81 3.26
CA ASN A 121 -1.68 7.53 3.78
C ASN A 121 -0.60 6.79 4.57
N HIS A 122 0.59 6.61 4.00
CA HIS A 122 1.70 5.94 4.67
C HIS A 122 2.14 6.65 5.95
N THR A 123 2.19 7.99 5.91
CA THR A 123 2.55 8.78 7.10
C THR A 123 1.52 8.62 8.23
N ALA A 124 0.22 8.68 7.88
CA ALA A 124 -0.85 8.55 8.87
C ALA A 124 -0.86 7.16 9.52
N VAL A 125 -0.74 6.10 8.72
CA VAL A 125 -0.68 4.73 9.22
C VAL A 125 0.55 4.52 10.09
N ALA A 126 1.75 4.80 9.56
CA ALA A 126 3.01 4.59 10.28
C ALA A 126 3.09 5.43 11.56
N GLY A 127 2.67 6.69 11.49
CA GLY A 127 2.64 7.59 12.64
C GLY A 127 1.69 7.12 13.74
N SER A 128 0.44 6.80 13.39
CA SER A 128 -0.57 6.34 14.36
C SER A 128 -0.16 5.03 15.05
N LEU A 129 0.36 4.06 14.30
CA LEU A 129 0.86 2.80 14.83
C LEU A 129 2.06 2.99 15.77
N SER A 130 2.99 3.89 15.41
CA SER A 130 4.16 4.20 16.25
C SER A 130 3.74 4.83 17.58
N VAL A 131 2.78 5.76 17.56
CA VAL A 131 2.21 6.36 18.77
C VAL A 131 1.49 5.31 19.61
N PHE A 132 0.72 4.41 18.98
CA PHE A 132 0.04 3.32 19.68
C PHE A 132 1.03 2.42 20.42
N VAL A 133 2.09 1.96 19.74
CA VAL A 133 3.13 1.10 20.36
C VAL A 133 3.85 1.84 21.49
N ALA A 134 4.18 3.12 21.28
CA ALA A 134 4.85 3.92 22.31
C ALA A 134 4.01 4.00 23.60
N ARG A 135 2.70 4.21 23.48
CA ARG A 135 1.77 4.20 24.62
C ARG A 135 1.65 2.80 25.25
N ALA A 136 1.46 1.78 24.41
CA ALA A 136 1.21 0.42 24.86
C ALA A 136 2.39 -0.21 25.63
N LEU A 137 3.61 0.16 25.23
CA LEU A 137 4.85 -0.37 25.83
C LEU A 137 5.56 0.65 26.74
N SER A 138 4.95 1.81 27.00
CA SER A 138 5.51 2.89 27.82
C SER A 138 6.94 3.27 27.41
N LEU A 139 7.16 3.40 26.09
CA LEU A 139 8.48 3.74 25.55
C LEU A 139 8.89 5.15 25.99
N GLN A 140 10.18 5.31 26.31
CA GLN A 140 10.75 6.64 26.54
C GLN A 140 10.66 7.51 25.27
N ALA A 141 10.45 8.81 25.45
CA ALA A 141 10.24 9.74 24.34
C ALA A 141 11.32 9.67 23.22
N PRO A 142 12.63 9.58 23.50
CA PRO A 142 13.64 9.43 22.45
C PRO A 142 13.49 8.13 21.65
N VAL A 143 13.16 7.03 22.33
CA VAL A 143 12.96 5.72 21.68
C VAL A 143 11.70 5.74 20.81
N ALA A 144 10.62 6.32 21.31
CA ALA A 144 9.37 6.49 20.57
C ALA A 144 9.57 7.36 19.33
N ALA A 145 10.29 8.48 19.44
CA ALA A 145 10.61 9.36 18.33
C ALA A 145 11.48 8.66 17.28
N LEU A 146 12.51 7.91 17.70
CA LEU A 146 13.36 7.13 16.80
C LEU A 146 12.55 6.08 16.06
N LEU A 147 11.70 5.31 16.74
CA LEU A 147 10.81 4.32 16.12
C LEU A 147 9.92 4.96 15.07
N ALA A 148 9.23 6.05 15.43
CA ALA A 148 8.35 6.76 14.50
C ALA A 148 9.12 7.28 13.28
N SER A 149 10.29 7.87 13.48
CA SER A 149 11.15 8.35 12.40
C SER A 149 11.59 7.22 11.46
N LEU A 150 12.04 6.08 12.00
CA LEU A 150 12.48 4.95 11.20
C LEU A 150 11.34 4.34 10.37
N VAL A 151 10.15 4.18 10.96
CA VAL A 151 8.99 3.59 10.28
C VAL A 151 8.45 4.52 9.21
N VAL A 152 8.24 5.80 9.53
CA VAL A 152 7.73 6.80 8.58
C VAL A 152 8.75 7.03 7.46
N CYS A 153 10.00 7.37 7.79
CA CYS A 153 11.01 7.66 6.77
C CYS A 153 11.34 6.43 5.91
N GLY A 154 11.40 5.23 6.50
CA GLY A 154 11.61 3.99 5.74
C GLY A 154 10.52 3.74 4.71
N SER A 155 9.25 3.96 5.08
CA SER A 155 8.11 3.83 4.17
C SER A 155 8.15 4.90 3.06
N LEU A 156 8.34 6.16 3.42
CA LEU A 156 8.36 7.28 2.45
C LEU A 156 9.55 7.20 1.48
N ILE A 157 10.73 6.79 1.94
CA ILE A 157 11.91 6.59 1.09
C ILE A 157 11.66 5.52 0.02
N THR A 158 10.98 4.44 0.40
CA THR A 158 10.63 3.36 -0.54
C THR A 158 9.63 3.84 -1.59
N LEU A 159 8.59 4.57 -1.18
CA LEU A 159 7.63 5.18 -2.12
C LEU A 159 8.32 6.17 -3.05
N PHE A 160 9.11 7.08 -2.49
CA PHE A 160 9.83 8.08 -3.27
C PHE A 160 10.79 7.43 -4.27
N ALA A 161 11.62 6.47 -3.84
CA ALA A 161 12.55 5.76 -4.71
C ALA A 161 11.83 5.03 -5.84
N SER A 162 10.70 4.39 -5.55
CA SER A 162 9.89 3.70 -6.55
C SER A 162 9.26 4.67 -7.55
N ALA A 163 8.74 5.79 -7.08
CA ALA A 163 8.14 6.82 -7.93
C ALA A 163 9.18 7.49 -8.85
N GLN A 164 10.34 7.89 -8.30
CA GLN A 164 11.43 8.49 -9.07
C GLN A 164 12.01 7.49 -10.09
N ARG A 165 12.18 6.24 -9.69
CA ARG A 165 12.60 5.19 -10.62
C ARG A 165 11.65 5.08 -11.80
N ASN A 166 10.34 5.01 -11.54
CA ASN A 166 9.33 4.87 -12.60
C ASN A 166 9.28 6.12 -13.52
N ALA A 167 9.48 7.30 -12.96
CA ALA A 167 9.52 8.56 -13.73
C ALA A 167 10.77 8.66 -14.60
N LEU A 168 11.95 8.27 -14.09
CA LEU A 168 13.23 8.46 -14.77
C LEU A 168 13.63 7.29 -15.68
N LEU A 169 13.28 6.05 -15.29
CA LEU A 169 13.73 4.84 -15.98
C LEU A 169 12.60 4.10 -16.72
N GLY A 170 11.36 4.56 -16.56
CA GLY A 170 10.19 3.89 -17.12
C GLY A 170 9.82 2.59 -16.41
N THR A 171 9.26 1.65 -17.17
CA THR A 171 8.91 0.31 -16.66
C THR A 171 10.15 -0.47 -16.22
N GLU A 172 9.97 -1.50 -15.40
CA GLU A 172 11.07 -2.34 -14.92
C GLU A 172 11.95 -2.83 -16.08
N PRO A 173 13.29 -2.80 -15.91
CA PRO A 173 14.21 -3.22 -16.97
C PRO A 173 14.01 -4.70 -17.29
N ALA A 174 14.07 -5.04 -18.57
CA ALA A 174 14.13 -6.43 -19.00
C ALA A 174 15.43 -7.05 -18.49
N LEU A 175 15.31 -8.03 -17.61
CA LEU A 175 16.45 -8.79 -17.11
C LEU A 175 16.70 -9.99 -18.01
N THR A 176 17.98 -10.33 -18.24
CA THR A 176 18.32 -11.60 -18.87
C THR A 176 17.96 -12.76 -17.92
N PRO A 177 17.67 -13.97 -18.42
CA PRO A 177 17.36 -15.13 -17.56
C PRO A 177 18.44 -15.39 -16.50
N ARG A 178 19.71 -15.12 -16.82
CA ARG A 178 20.83 -15.29 -15.90
C ARG A 178 20.84 -14.23 -14.79
N SER A 179 20.57 -12.97 -15.11
CA SER A 179 20.47 -11.89 -14.11
C SER A 179 19.20 -12.02 -13.27
N GLU A 180 18.09 -12.46 -13.85
CA GLU A 180 16.85 -12.75 -13.11
C GLU A 180 17.06 -13.86 -12.07
N ALA A 181 17.71 -14.98 -12.45
CA ALA A 181 18.02 -16.05 -11.52
C ALA A 181 18.92 -15.58 -10.36
N ARG A 182 19.92 -14.74 -10.64
CA ARG A 182 20.82 -14.17 -9.63
C ARG A 182 20.14 -13.19 -8.70
N LEU A 183 19.19 -12.39 -9.21
CA LEU A 183 18.47 -11.37 -8.46
C LEU A 183 17.15 -11.88 -7.85
N ARG A 184 16.81 -13.16 -8.08
CA ARG A 184 15.57 -13.79 -7.59
C ARG A 184 15.28 -13.55 -6.11
N PRO A 185 16.25 -13.64 -5.17
CA PRO A 185 15.98 -13.33 -3.76
C PRO A 185 15.52 -11.88 -3.54
N LEU A 186 16.12 -10.91 -4.26
CA LEU A 186 15.74 -9.50 -4.18
C LEU A 186 14.37 -9.25 -4.81
N LEU A 187 14.08 -9.92 -5.93
CA LEU A 187 12.76 -9.84 -6.59
C LEU A 187 11.66 -10.44 -5.72
N LEU A 188 11.92 -11.51 -5.00
CA LEU A 188 11.00 -12.08 -4.02
C LEU A 188 10.90 -11.19 -2.77
N GLY A 189 12.02 -10.65 -2.30
CA GLY A 189 12.08 -9.77 -1.13
C GLY A 189 11.21 -8.52 -1.25
N ARG A 190 10.97 -8.02 -2.47
CA ARG A 190 10.08 -6.86 -2.66
C ARG A 190 8.63 -7.13 -2.23
N HIS A 191 8.17 -8.39 -2.20
CA HIS A 191 6.84 -8.72 -1.70
C HIS A 191 6.70 -8.48 -0.19
N LEU A 192 7.83 -8.36 0.54
CA LEU A 192 7.83 -7.99 1.95
C LEU A 192 7.52 -6.51 2.18
N THR A 193 7.59 -5.68 1.11
CA THR A 193 7.15 -4.28 1.16
C THR A 193 5.68 -4.10 0.76
N ASP A 194 4.90 -5.19 0.66
CA ASP A 194 3.48 -5.14 0.33
C ASP A 194 2.70 -4.45 1.46
N PHE A 195 2.20 -3.26 1.16
CA PHE A 195 1.56 -2.41 2.17
C PHE A 195 0.27 -3.03 2.71
N GLY A 196 -0.51 -3.74 1.89
CA GLY A 196 -1.70 -4.43 2.36
C GLY A 196 -1.38 -5.56 3.34
N ALA A 197 -0.35 -6.37 3.05
CA ALA A 197 0.11 -7.40 3.99
C ALA A 197 0.63 -6.77 5.31
N PHE A 198 1.34 -5.63 5.21
CA PHE A 198 1.76 -4.88 6.39
C PHE A 198 0.55 -4.41 7.22
N LEU A 199 -0.50 -3.86 6.59
CA LEU A 199 -1.71 -3.42 7.29
C LEU A 199 -2.42 -4.57 8.02
N ALA A 200 -2.49 -5.74 7.38
CA ALA A 200 -3.08 -6.94 8.00
C ALA A 200 -2.30 -7.34 9.27
N LEU A 201 -0.97 -7.45 9.17
CA LEU A 201 -0.11 -7.78 10.31
C LEU A 201 -0.14 -6.72 11.41
N ALA A 202 -0.12 -5.44 11.03
CA ALA A 202 -0.18 -4.32 11.97
C ALA A 202 -1.53 -4.29 12.72
N SER A 203 -2.63 -4.57 12.03
CA SER A 203 -3.95 -4.64 12.68
C SER A 203 -4.04 -5.77 13.70
N ILE A 204 -3.49 -6.95 13.38
CA ILE A 204 -3.33 -8.04 14.36
C ILE A 204 -2.47 -7.58 15.54
N GLY A 205 -1.40 -6.85 15.27
CA GLY A 205 -0.48 -6.32 16.28
C GLY A 205 -1.11 -5.29 17.24
N LEU A 206 -2.24 -4.66 16.90
CA LEU A 206 -2.99 -3.81 17.83
C LEU A 206 -3.49 -4.59 19.05
N VAL A 207 -3.80 -5.88 18.89
CA VAL A 207 -4.17 -6.77 20.00
C VAL A 207 -2.93 -7.21 20.78
N TRP A 208 -1.78 -7.33 20.11
CA TRP A 208 -0.50 -7.75 20.70
C TRP A 208 0.61 -6.70 20.46
N PRO A 209 0.73 -5.66 21.30
CA PRO A 209 1.64 -4.53 21.05
C PRO A 209 3.12 -4.91 20.87
N LYS A 210 3.60 -5.98 21.52
CA LYS A 210 4.97 -6.48 21.30
C LYS A 210 5.15 -7.04 19.88
N LEU A 211 4.14 -7.72 19.34
CA LEU A 211 4.15 -8.16 17.94
C LEU A 211 4.14 -6.96 17.01
N LEU A 212 3.33 -5.94 17.30
CA LEU A 212 3.30 -4.72 16.50
C LEU A 212 4.66 -4.02 16.47
N LEU A 213 5.37 -3.93 17.59
CA LEU A 213 6.75 -3.39 17.61
C LEU A 213 7.65 -4.17 16.63
N VAL A 214 7.61 -5.50 16.66
CA VAL A 214 8.41 -6.33 15.75
C VAL A 214 8.02 -6.07 14.29
N VAL A 215 6.72 -5.99 13.99
CA VAL A 215 6.21 -5.68 12.64
C VAL A 215 6.70 -4.31 12.16
N LEU A 216 6.66 -3.28 13.00
CA LEU A 216 7.11 -1.93 12.66
C LEU A 216 8.62 -1.90 12.39
N VAL A 217 9.43 -2.48 13.27
CA VAL A 217 10.89 -2.53 13.10
C VAL A 217 11.28 -3.33 11.86
N ALA A 218 10.66 -4.50 11.66
CA ALA A 218 10.90 -5.33 10.48
C ALA A 218 10.49 -4.60 9.19
N SER A 219 9.34 -3.93 9.18
CA SER A 219 8.88 -3.13 8.04
C SER A 219 9.85 -2.00 7.72
N ALA A 220 10.34 -1.25 8.71
CA ALA A 220 11.33 -0.20 8.51
C ALA A 220 12.62 -0.75 7.90
N ALA A 221 13.15 -1.86 8.42
CA ALA A 221 14.35 -2.51 7.91
C ALA A 221 14.17 -3.00 6.46
N VAL A 222 13.05 -3.66 6.17
CA VAL A 222 12.72 -4.16 4.83
C VAL A 222 12.56 -3.00 3.83
N ASN A 223 11.89 -1.92 4.22
CA ASN A 223 11.73 -0.74 3.37
C ASN A 223 13.08 -0.11 3.03
N ILE A 224 13.96 0.08 3.99
CA ILE A 224 15.30 0.63 3.77
C ILE A 224 16.12 -0.32 2.87
N ALA A 225 16.11 -1.62 3.14
CA ALA A 225 16.82 -2.63 2.34
C ALA A 225 16.28 -2.71 0.89
N SER A 226 14.98 -2.47 0.67
CA SER A 226 14.37 -2.50 -0.66
C SER A 226 14.93 -1.43 -1.59
N VAL A 227 15.30 -0.27 -1.06
CA VAL A 227 15.96 0.79 -1.85
C VAL A 227 17.32 0.32 -2.37
N GLY A 228 18.10 -0.34 -1.51
CA GLY A 228 19.37 -0.98 -1.92
C GLY A 228 19.16 -2.05 -3.00
N GLY A 229 18.11 -2.88 -2.83
CA GLY A 229 17.71 -3.87 -3.82
C GLY A 229 17.34 -3.26 -5.18
N GLN A 230 16.58 -2.16 -5.19
CA GLN A 230 16.24 -1.42 -6.41
C GLN A 230 17.49 -0.87 -7.11
N LEU A 231 18.45 -0.33 -6.35
CA LEU A 231 19.73 0.14 -6.91
C LEU A 231 20.50 -0.98 -7.58
N LEU A 232 20.61 -2.14 -6.93
CA LEU A 232 21.31 -3.31 -7.47
C LEU A 232 20.64 -3.86 -8.73
N ILE A 233 19.31 -3.95 -8.75
CA ILE A 233 18.55 -4.42 -9.93
C ILE A 233 18.79 -3.48 -11.12
N ASN A 234 18.65 -2.17 -10.91
CA ASN A 234 18.85 -1.19 -11.98
C ASN A 234 20.31 -1.14 -12.48
N TRP A 235 21.28 -1.30 -11.58
CA TRP A 235 22.69 -1.36 -11.95
C TRP A 235 23.03 -2.64 -12.77
N ALA A 236 22.48 -3.79 -12.35
CA ALA A 236 22.67 -5.03 -13.08
C ALA A 236 22.05 -4.98 -14.49
N ALA A 237 20.88 -4.37 -14.62
CA ALA A 237 20.20 -4.22 -15.92
C ALA A 237 20.93 -3.31 -16.91
N ARG A 238 21.77 -2.36 -16.43
CA ARG A 238 22.59 -1.50 -17.31
C ARG A 238 23.84 -2.18 -17.88
N ARG A 239 24.20 -3.35 -17.36
CA ARG A 239 25.37 -4.11 -17.77
C ARG A 239 25.05 -5.29 -18.71
N THR A 240 23.76 -5.50 -18.98
CA THR A 240 23.25 -6.50 -19.95
C THR A 240 22.80 -5.83 -21.22
#